data_61ebf228455e1fbe1fd24c4ad9ec11db
#
_entry.id   61ebf228455e1fbe1fd24c4ad9ec11db
#
_cell.length_a   1.000
_cell.length_b   1.000
_cell.length_c   1.000
_cell.angle_alpha   90.00
_cell.angle_beta   90.00
_cell.angle_gamma   90.00
#
_symmetry.space_group_name_H-M   'P 1'
#
loop_
_entity.id
_entity.type
_entity.pdbx_description
1 polymer ?
#
loop_
_entity_poly.entity_id
_entity_poly.type
_entity_poly.pdbx_seq_one_letter_code
_entity_poly.pdbx_strand_id
1 'polypeptide(L)'
;MKFLIVAAKTGGHVFPAASVSKELIRSNHEVIILGTGSEIENKAFKVLNSRTFKLLIQGFRGNNFLIKLKVLFQVFINTFKVMKILRNEKIDAMIGFGGFITVPAGLACWILNKPIFLHEQNSVLGSANKILSKISKIIFLGMPIKNINNSVMSGNPIRESFFNY
;
A
#
# COMPACT_ATOMS: atom_id res chain seq x y z
N MET A 1 -3.56 -2.27 17.50
CA MET A 1 -2.98 -3.02 16.37
C MET A 1 -1.92 -2.17 15.70
N LYS A 2 -0.96 -2.80 15.04
CA LYS A 2 0.09 -2.12 14.28
C LYS A 2 -0.07 -2.41 12.78
N PHE A 3 -0.26 -1.37 11.98
CA PHE A 3 -0.52 -1.47 10.54
C PHE A 3 0.68 -1.07 9.71
N LEU A 4 0.97 -1.83 8.65
CA LEU A 4 1.87 -1.42 7.59
C LEU A 4 1.06 -0.71 6.49
N ILE A 5 1.28 0.57 6.31
CA ILE A 5 0.67 1.37 5.25
C ILE A 5 1.63 1.42 4.07
N VAL A 6 1.15 1.00 2.90
CA VAL A 6 1.98 0.91 1.69
C VAL A 6 1.39 1.79 0.60
N ALA A 7 2.14 2.83 0.23
CA ALA A 7 1.76 3.75 -0.84
C ALA A 7 3.00 4.33 -1.51
N ALA A 8 2.95 4.55 -2.82
CA ALA A 8 4.11 5.05 -3.53
C ALA A 8 3.78 5.95 -4.72
N LYS A 9 4.69 6.90 -4.94
CA LYS A 9 4.92 7.73 -6.13
C LYS A 9 3.88 8.80 -6.44
N THR A 10 2.59 8.49 -6.44
CA THR A 10 1.56 9.43 -6.91
C THR A 10 0.70 9.96 -5.78
N GLY A 11 0.24 11.20 -5.89
CA GLY A 11 -0.66 11.81 -4.92
C GLY A 11 -1.95 11.02 -4.73
N GLY A 12 -2.45 10.38 -5.79
CA GLY A 12 -3.65 9.55 -5.74
C GLY A 12 -3.54 8.36 -4.78
N HIS A 13 -2.34 7.82 -4.57
CA HIS A 13 -2.09 6.76 -3.58
C HIS A 13 -1.67 7.32 -2.21
N VAL A 14 -0.80 8.33 -2.24
CA VAL A 14 -0.12 8.83 -1.03
C VAL A 14 -1.07 9.62 -0.12
N PHE A 15 -1.91 10.49 -0.68
CA PHE A 15 -2.80 11.30 0.15
C PHE A 15 -3.92 10.48 0.82
N PRO A 16 -4.62 9.54 0.14
CA PRO A 16 -5.53 8.63 0.81
C PRO A 16 -4.85 7.81 1.91
N ALA A 17 -3.62 7.32 1.65
CA ALA A 17 -2.84 6.59 2.64
C ALA A 17 -2.54 7.45 3.88
N ALA A 18 -2.15 8.72 3.69
CA ALA A 18 -1.90 9.64 4.79
C ALA A 18 -3.17 9.95 5.61
N SER A 19 -4.32 10.13 4.93
CA SER A 19 -5.61 10.37 5.59
C SER A 19 -6.03 9.18 6.46
N VAL A 20 -5.98 7.96 5.91
CA VAL A 20 -6.29 6.73 6.66
C VAL A 20 -5.30 6.51 7.81
N SER A 21 -4.01 6.75 7.58
CA SER A 21 -2.99 6.65 8.64
C SER A 21 -3.30 7.56 9.81
N LYS A 22 -3.73 8.79 9.55
CA LYS A 22 -4.10 9.76 10.59
C LYS A 22 -5.27 9.25 11.43
N GLU A 23 -6.30 8.70 10.81
CA GLU A 23 -7.46 8.13 11.51
C GLU A 23 -7.10 6.89 12.33
N LEU A 24 -6.24 6.02 11.81
CA LEU A 24 -5.73 4.87 12.55
C LEU A 24 -4.98 5.31 13.81
N ILE A 25 -4.12 6.33 13.70
CA ILE A 25 -3.39 6.89 14.84
C ILE A 25 -4.35 7.52 15.87
N ARG A 26 -5.36 8.26 15.40
CA ARG A 26 -6.42 8.83 16.27
C ARG A 26 -7.21 7.74 17.00
N SER A 27 -7.35 6.56 16.37
CA SER A 27 -8.01 5.39 16.94
C SER A 27 -7.08 4.52 17.78
N ASN A 28 -5.94 5.07 18.27
CA ASN A 28 -4.95 4.38 19.10
C ASN A 28 -4.32 3.15 18.41
N HIS A 29 -4.14 3.19 17.11
CA HIS A 29 -3.37 2.20 16.36
C HIS A 29 -1.98 2.73 16.02
N GLU A 30 -1.00 1.84 15.95
CA GLU A 30 0.32 2.18 15.47
C GLU A 30 0.39 2.04 13.94
N VAL A 31 1.09 2.96 13.30
CA VAL A 31 1.27 2.99 11.84
C VAL A 31 2.75 3.03 11.50
N ILE A 32 3.14 2.12 10.62
CA ILE A 32 4.45 2.08 9.96
C ILE A 32 4.22 2.34 8.47
N ILE A 33 5.03 3.20 7.87
CA ILE A 33 4.92 3.54 6.45
C ILE A 33 5.97 2.76 5.65
N LEU A 34 5.56 2.21 4.52
CA LEU A 34 6.44 1.64 3.50
C LEU A 34 6.23 2.41 2.20
N GLY A 35 7.25 3.14 1.77
CA GLY A 35 7.23 3.96 0.57
C GLY A 35 8.49 3.80 -0.28
N THR A 36 8.64 4.63 -1.30
CA THR A 36 9.85 4.74 -2.13
C THR A 36 10.79 5.85 -1.67
N GLY A 37 10.32 6.72 -0.79
CA GLY A 37 11.04 7.90 -0.32
C GLY A 37 10.94 9.10 -1.27
N SER A 38 9.91 9.16 -2.10
CA SER A 38 9.66 10.30 -2.99
C SER A 38 9.32 11.56 -2.19
N GLU A 39 9.50 12.72 -2.81
CA GLU A 39 9.25 14.01 -2.16
C GLU A 39 7.78 14.16 -1.70
N ILE A 40 6.84 13.68 -2.54
CA ILE A 40 5.41 13.72 -2.22
C ILE A 40 5.08 12.83 -1.00
N GLU A 41 5.72 11.65 -0.89
CA GLU A 41 5.59 10.76 0.27
C GLU A 41 6.14 11.43 1.52
N ASN A 42 7.34 12.01 1.42
CA ASN A 42 7.97 12.70 2.54
C ASN A 42 7.10 13.86 3.05
N LYS A 43 6.53 14.66 2.15
CA LYS A 43 5.62 15.77 2.52
C LYS A 43 4.33 15.26 3.18
N ALA A 44 3.70 14.25 2.61
CA ALA A 44 2.40 13.75 3.07
C ALA A 44 2.48 13.02 4.43
N PHE A 45 3.56 12.24 4.64
CA PHE A 45 3.71 11.43 5.86
C PHE A 45 4.47 12.13 6.98
N LYS A 46 5.12 13.28 6.71
CA LYS A 46 5.88 14.05 7.73
C LYS A 46 5.05 14.36 8.98
N VAL A 47 3.79 14.72 8.79
CA VAL A 47 2.89 15.12 9.88
C VAL A 47 2.44 13.96 10.77
N LEU A 48 2.67 12.70 10.36
CA LEU A 48 2.22 11.52 11.10
C LEU A 48 3.20 11.11 12.20
N ASN A 49 4.42 11.61 12.17
CA ASN A 49 5.52 11.20 13.06
C ASN A 49 5.70 9.66 13.13
N SER A 50 5.37 8.95 12.06
CA SER A 50 5.41 7.50 11.96
C SER A 50 6.74 7.03 11.36
N ARG A 51 7.22 5.89 11.84
CA ARG A 51 8.43 5.26 11.29
C ARG A 51 8.22 4.90 9.83
N THR A 52 9.17 5.27 8.98
CA THR A 52 9.09 5.05 7.53
C THR A 52 10.23 4.17 7.05
N PHE A 53 9.90 3.14 6.28
CA PHE A 53 10.84 2.31 5.55
C PHE A 53 10.78 2.63 4.05
N LYS A 54 11.95 2.57 3.40
CA LYS A 54 12.06 2.80 1.96
C LYS A 54 12.38 1.50 1.24
N LEU A 55 11.67 1.26 0.14
CA LEU A 55 11.88 0.10 -0.72
C LEU A 55 12.09 0.57 -2.14
N LEU A 56 13.25 0.25 -2.71
CA LEU A 56 13.56 0.57 -4.10
C LEU A 56 13.09 -0.58 -4.98
N ILE A 57 12.07 -0.33 -5.78
CA ILE A 57 11.56 -1.26 -6.78
C ILE A 57 11.06 -0.50 -8.00
N GLN A 58 11.40 -1.01 -9.18
CA GLN A 58 10.89 -0.49 -10.45
C GLN A 58 9.72 -1.36 -10.91
N GLY A 59 8.65 -0.70 -11.36
CA GLY A 59 7.53 -1.40 -12.00
C GLY A 59 7.88 -1.87 -13.42
N PHE A 60 7.04 -2.70 -13.99
CA PHE A 60 7.18 -3.15 -15.37
C PHE A 60 7.11 -1.97 -16.33
N ARG A 61 8.21 -1.71 -17.05
CA ARG A 61 8.27 -0.77 -18.17
C ARG A 61 8.91 -1.50 -19.36
N GLY A 62 8.13 -1.75 -20.40
CA GLY A 62 8.56 -2.43 -21.62
C GLY A 62 8.25 -3.93 -21.66
N ASN A 63 8.32 -4.51 -22.86
CA ASN A 63 7.98 -5.90 -23.15
C ASN A 63 9.18 -6.86 -23.19
N ASN A 64 10.39 -6.38 -22.93
CA ASN A 64 11.60 -7.20 -22.99
C ASN A 64 11.59 -8.26 -21.88
N PHE A 65 11.84 -9.52 -22.25
CA PHE A 65 11.88 -10.66 -21.34
C PHE A 65 12.90 -10.48 -20.20
N LEU A 66 14.07 -9.93 -20.49
CA LEU A 66 15.11 -9.67 -19.49
C LEU A 66 14.66 -8.64 -18.44
N ILE A 67 13.89 -7.63 -18.86
CA ILE A 67 13.33 -6.65 -17.94
C ILE A 67 12.29 -7.32 -17.01
N LYS A 68 11.44 -8.18 -17.54
CA LYS A 68 10.47 -8.94 -16.75
C LYS A 68 11.15 -9.83 -15.71
N LEU A 69 12.20 -10.54 -16.11
CA LEU A 69 12.99 -11.38 -15.20
C LEU A 69 13.66 -10.57 -14.08
N LYS A 70 14.26 -9.42 -14.44
CA LYS A 70 14.84 -8.48 -13.44
C LYS A 70 13.80 -7.99 -12.44
N VAL A 71 12.61 -7.63 -12.91
CA VAL A 71 11.52 -7.17 -12.03
C VAL A 71 11.04 -8.28 -11.10
N LEU A 72 10.88 -9.51 -11.60
CA LEU A 72 10.53 -10.68 -10.77
C LEU A 72 11.57 -10.91 -9.67
N PHE A 73 12.86 -10.83 -10.01
CA PHE A 73 13.94 -10.96 -9.05
C PHE A 73 13.92 -9.84 -8.00
N GLN A 74 13.63 -8.60 -8.42
CA GLN A 74 13.44 -7.48 -7.48
C GLN A 74 12.23 -7.71 -6.54
N VAL A 75 11.11 -8.21 -7.06
CA VAL A 75 9.94 -8.57 -6.24
C VAL A 75 10.34 -9.60 -5.20
N PHE A 76 11.02 -10.67 -5.61
CA PHE A 76 11.48 -11.73 -4.73
C PHE A 76 12.36 -11.19 -3.59
N ILE A 77 13.45 -10.48 -3.89
CA ILE A 77 14.34 -9.90 -2.88
C ILE A 77 13.59 -8.95 -1.94
N ASN A 78 12.75 -8.09 -2.51
CA ASN A 78 12.02 -7.10 -1.72
C ASN A 78 10.94 -7.75 -0.84
N THR A 79 10.37 -8.88 -1.23
CA THR A 79 9.47 -9.67 -0.39
C THR A 79 10.18 -10.10 0.91
N PHE A 80 11.38 -10.64 0.82
CA PHE A 80 12.16 -11.03 2.01
C PHE A 80 12.52 -9.82 2.90
N LYS A 81 12.88 -8.68 2.29
CA LYS A 81 13.12 -7.44 3.06
C LYS A 81 11.88 -7.02 3.84
N VAL A 82 10.70 -7.07 3.20
CA VAL A 82 9.44 -6.73 3.87
C VAL A 82 9.09 -7.75 4.95
N MET A 83 9.30 -9.05 4.71
CA MET A 83 9.11 -10.08 5.76
C MET A 83 9.93 -9.78 7.02
N LYS A 84 11.17 -9.32 6.86
CA LYS A 84 12.01 -8.89 7.99
C LYS A 84 11.40 -7.67 8.71
N ILE A 85 10.90 -6.69 7.96
CA ILE A 85 10.20 -5.53 8.56
C ILE A 85 8.96 -5.99 9.32
N LEU A 86 8.10 -6.83 8.72
CA LEU A 86 6.86 -7.32 9.34
C LEU A 86 7.12 -8.03 10.68
N ARG A 87 8.19 -8.83 10.76
CA ARG A 87 8.58 -9.55 11.98
C ARG A 87 9.18 -8.61 13.03
N ASN A 88 10.16 -7.79 12.63
CA ASN A 88 10.88 -6.90 13.56
C ASN A 88 9.96 -5.84 14.17
N GLU A 89 9.06 -5.28 13.36
CA GLU A 89 8.10 -4.27 13.79
C GLU A 89 6.82 -4.87 14.39
N LYS A 90 6.67 -6.19 14.40
CA LYS A 90 5.48 -6.90 14.91
C LYS A 90 4.19 -6.41 14.25
N ILE A 91 4.19 -6.26 12.93
CA ILE A 91 3.04 -5.79 12.16
C ILE A 91 1.90 -6.79 12.24
N ASP A 92 0.69 -6.32 12.49
CA ASP A 92 -0.52 -7.15 12.56
C ASP A 92 -1.21 -7.30 11.22
N ALA A 93 -1.27 -6.24 10.42
CA ALA A 93 -1.94 -6.21 9.13
C ALA A 93 -1.32 -5.18 8.18
N MET A 94 -1.61 -5.29 6.89
CA MET A 94 -1.19 -4.35 5.87
C MET A 94 -2.39 -3.67 5.21
N ILE A 95 -2.25 -2.38 4.88
CA ILE A 95 -3.17 -1.66 4.00
C ILE A 95 -2.37 -1.11 2.82
N GLY A 96 -2.67 -1.60 1.61
CA GLY A 96 -2.03 -1.18 0.36
C GLY A 96 -2.90 -0.19 -0.41
N PHE A 97 -2.33 0.94 -0.79
CA PHE A 97 -3.02 1.99 -1.55
C PHE A 97 -2.63 2.00 -3.03
N GLY A 98 -1.80 1.04 -3.45
CA GLY A 98 -1.34 0.95 -4.82
C GLY A 98 0.14 1.35 -5.00
N GLY A 99 0.56 1.36 -6.27
CA GLY A 99 1.96 1.41 -6.64
C GLY A 99 2.62 0.02 -6.59
N PHE A 100 3.64 -0.18 -7.43
CA PHE A 100 4.24 -1.52 -7.59
C PHE A 100 4.92 -2.07 -6.32
N ILE A 101 5.31 -1.20 -5.40
CA ILE A 101 5.84 -1.53 -4.07
C ILE A 101 4.85 -2.36 -3.23
N THR A 102 3.55 -2.24 -3.48
CA THR A 102 2.51 -2.98 -2.77
C THR A 102 2.60 -4.48 -3.05
N VAL A 103 3.11 -4.89 -4.23
CA VAL A 103 3.20 -6.31 -4.61
C VAL A 103 4.12 -7.10 -3.66
N PRO A 104 5.40 -6.77 -3.48
CA PRO A 104 6.26 -7.50 -2.53
C PRO A 104 5.78 -7.40 -1.10
N ALA A 105 5.14 -6.28 -0.71
CA ALA A 105 4.58 -6.13 0.62
C ALA A 105 3.39 -7.06 0.85
N GLY A 106 2.46 -7.16 -0.11
CA GLY A 106 1.35 -8.10 -0.05
C GLY A 106 1.79 -9.56 -0.06
N LEU A 107 2.76 -9.92 -0.90
CA LEU A 107 3.33 -11.28 -0.90
C LEU A 107 3.98 -11.63 0.45
N ALA A 108 4.72 -10.70 1.05
CA ALA A 108 5.32 -10.90 2.38
C ALA A 108 4.24 -11.13 3.47
N CYS A 109 3.16 -10.36 3.43
CA CYS A 109 2.03 -10.54 4.33
C CYS A 109 1.35 -11.89 4.12
N TRP A 110 1.11 -12.28 2.88
CA TRP A 110 0.50 -13.57 2.53
C TRP A 110 1.33 -14.75 3.05
N ILE A 111 2.65 -14.74 2.82
CA ILE A 111 3.57 -15.78 3.30
C ILE A 111 3.56 -15.87 4.84
N LEU A 112 3.41 -14.74 5.53
CA LEU A 112 3.39 -14.67 7.00
C LEU A 112 1.96 -14.76 7.59
N ASN A 113 0.96 -15.12 6.80
CA ASN A 113 -0.45 -15.19 7.20
C ASN A 113 -0.97 -13.90 7.87
N LYS A 114 -0.50 -12.74 7.40
CA LYS A 114 -0.96 -11.44 7.86
C LYS A 114 -2.10 -10.93 6.98
N PRO A 115 -3.18 -10.39 7.54
CA PRO A 115 -4.29 -9.82 6.76
C PRO A 115 -3.81 -8.71 5.80
N ILE A 116 -4.30 -8.77 4.57
CA ILE A 116 -4.04 -7.80 3.52
C ILE A 116 -5.34 -7.06 3.22
N PHE A 117 -5.33 -5.76 3.40
CA PHE A 117 -6.38 -4.86 2.97
C PHE A 117 -5.86 -4.02 1.81
N LEU A 118 -6.70 -3.75 0.82
CA LEU A 118 -6.36 -2.90 -0.31
C LEU A 118 -7.33 -1.73 -0.37
N HIS A 119 -6.88 -0.60 -0.83
CA HIS A 119 -7.73 0.52 -1.23
C HIS A 119 -7.47 0.86 -2.70
N GLU A 120 -8.54 0.89 -3.51
CA GLU A 120 -8.48 1.31 -4.91
C GLU A 120 -9.22 2.62 -5.07
N GLN A 121 -8.52 3.65 -5.54
CA GLN A 121 -9.04 5.00 -5.67
C GLN A 121 -9.75 5.23 -7.01
N ASN A 122 -9.44 4.42 -8.00
CA ASN A 122 -9.90 4.56 -9.38
C ASN A 122 -11.10 3.66 -9.69
N SER A 123 -11.74 3.90 -10.84
CA SER A 123 -12.84 3.07 -11.37
C SER A 123 -12.36 1.73 -11.98
N VAL A 124 -11.06 1.46 -11.96
CA VAL A 124 -10.44 0.19 -12.39
C VAL A 124 -9.31 -0.19 -11.46
N LEU A 125 -9.13 -1.48 -11.21
CA LEU A 125 -8.01 -1.94 -10.39
C LEU A 125 -6.68 -1.64 -11.03
N GLY A 126 -5.83 -0.92 -10.32
CA GLY A 126 -4.42 -0.78 -10.67
C GLY A 126 -3.72 -2.14 -10.69
N SER A 127 -2.64 -2.27 -11.48
CA SER A 127 -1.94 -3.54 -11.70
C SER A 127 -1.52 -4.25 -10.41
N ALA A 128 -1.03 -3.51 -9.43
CA ALA A 128 -0.65 -4.08 -8.13
C ALA A 128 -1.88 -4.61 -7.37
N ASN A 129 -2.95 -3.82 -7.29
CA ASN A 129 -4.18 -4.23 -6.63
C ASN A 129 -4.84 -5.40 -7.34
N LYS A 130 -4.76 -5.46 -8.68
CA LYS A 130 -5.25 -6.60 -9.48
C LYS A 130 -4.49 -7.90 -9.17
N ILE A 131 -3.17 -7.84 -8.96
CA ILE A 131 -2.38 -9.01 -8.56
C ILE A 131 -2.78 -9.45 -7.15
N LEU A 132 -2.89 -8.53 -6.21
CA LEU A 132 -3.13 -8.83 -4.80
C LEU A 132 -4.61 -9.07 -4.46
N SER A 133 -5.55 -8.73 -5.33
CA SER A 133 -6.99 -8.92 -5.09
C SER A 133 -7.37 -10.37 -4.78
N LYS A 134 -6.62 -11.33 -5.34
CA LYS A 134 -6.83 -12.77 -5.12
C LYS A 134 -6.46 -13.27 -3.72
N ILE A 135 -5.60 -12.53 -3.02
CA ILE A 135 -5.08 -12.89 -1.69
C ILE A 135 -5.43 -11.85 -0.61
N SER A 136 -6.11 -10.79 -0.99
CA SER A 136 -6.56 -9.77 -0.04
C SER A 136 -7.82 -10.21 0.69
N LYS A 137 -7.94 -9.78 1.94
CA LYS A 137 -9.12 -10.04 2.77
C LYS A 137 -10.29 -9.15 2.36
N ILE A 138 -10.04 -7.86 2.15
CA ILE A 138 -11.03 -6.86 1.72
C ILE A 138 -10.35 -5.84 0.80
N ILE A 139 -11.11 -5.41 -0.21
CA ILE A 139 -10.73 -4.30 -1.08
C ILE A 139 -11.72 -3.16 -0.86
N PHE A 140 -11.26 -2.07 -0.31
CA PHE A 140 -12.02 -0.84 -0.18
C PHE A 140 -12.01 -0.08 -1.51
N LEU A 141 -13.17 0.24 -2.03
CA LEU A 141 -13.34 0.90 -3.32
C LEU A 141 -13.67 2.38 -3.13
N GLY A 142 -12.87 3.24 -3.72
CA GLY A 142 -13.12 4.68 -3.81
C GLY A 142 -14.19 5.03 -4.85
N MET A 143 -14.31 4.18 -5.88
CA MET A 143 -15.29 4.29 -6.96
C MET A 143 -15.88 2.91 -7.28
N PRO A 144 -17.12 2.83 -7.81
CA PRO A 144 -17.74 1.56 -8.14
C PRO A 144 -16.93 0.78 -9.20
N ILE A 145 -16.59 -0.47 -8.89
CA ILE A 145 -15.98 -1.41 -9.83
C ILE A 145 -16.83 -2.68 -9.83
N LYS A 146 -17.27 -3.11 -11.01
CA LYS A 146 -18.09 -4.32 -11.13
C LYS A 146 -17.25 -5.59 -11.03
N ASN A 147 -17.87 -6.68 -10.56
CA ASN A 147 -17.32 -8.05 -10.55
C ASN A 147 -16.02 -8.20 -9.76
N ILE A 148 -15.90 -7.51 -8.61
CA ILE A 148 -14.80 -7.72 -7.67
C ILE A 148 -15.34 -8.39 -6.41
N ASN A 149 -14.85 -9.59 -6.16
CA ASN A 149 -15.13 -10.30 -4.92
C ASN A 149 -14.42 -9.62 -3.73
N ASN A 150 -14.98 -9.78 -2.53
CA ASN A 150 -14.41 -9.26 -1.29
C ASN A 150 -14.19 -7.73 -1.31
N SER A 151 -15.08 -6.98 -1.96
CA SER A 151 -14.98 -5.52 -2.02
C SER A 151 -16.08 -4.83 -1.23
N VAL A 152 -15.74 -3.66 -0.70
CA VAL A 152 -16.65 -2.76 0.02
C VAL A 152 -16.51 -1.35 -0.54
N MET A 153 -17.62 -0.71 -0.85
CA MET A 153 -17.64 0.69 -1.27
C MET A 153 -17.42 1.58 -0.06
N SER A 154 -16.26 2.25 0.00
CA SER A 154 -15.87 3.12 1.12
C SER A 154 -15.75 4.60 0.74
N GLY A 155 -15.73 4.91 -0.55
CA GLY A 155 -15.32 6.21 -1.03
C GLY A 155 -13.81 6.44 -0.95
N ASN A 156 -13.36 7.58 -1.45
CA ASN A 156 -11.96 7.99 -1.37
C ASN A 156 -11.72 8.80 -0.09
N PRO A 157 -10.71 8.44 0.73
CA PRO A 157 -10.31 9.24 1.88
C PRO A 157 -9.84 10.64 1.44
N ILE A 158 -10.48 11.67 1.96
CA ILE A 158 -10.22 13.07 1.64
C ILE A 158 -9.34 13.69 2.71
N ARG A 159 -8.49 14.65 2.33
CA ARG A 159 -7.69 15.42 3.29
C ARG A 159 -8.58 16.37 4.09
N GLU A 160 -8.35 16.47 5.39
CA GLU A 160 -9.10 17.40 6.28
C GLU A 160 -9.04 18.86 5.81
N SER A 161 -7.94 19.26 5.15
CA SER A 161 -7.83 20.63 4.62
C SER A 161 -8.91 21.02 3.62
N PHE A 162 -9.68 20.07 3.08
CA PHE A 162 -10.85 20.35 2.24
C PHE A 162 -12.11 20.68 3.01
N PHE A 163 -12.15 20.44 4.32
CA PHE A 163 -13.30 20.71 5.18
C PHE A 163 -13.15 21.99 6.02
N ASN A 164 -11.98 22.61 6.02
CA ASN A 164 -11.67 23.83 6.75
C ASN A 164 -11.76 25.05 5.82
N TYR A 165 -12.99 25.36 5.34
CA TYR A 165 -13.33 26.63 4.72
C TYR A 165 -14.32 27.38 5.62
#